data_0c581c2eff9403deb8e45b47c00c4ce3
#
_entry.id   0c581c2eff9403deb8e45b47c00c4ce3
#
_cell.length_a   1.000
_cell.length_b   1.000
_cell.length_c   1.000
_cell.angle_alpha   90.00
_cell.angle_beta   90.00
_cell.angle_gamma   90.00
#
_symmetry.space_group_name_H-M   'P 1'
#
loop_
_entity.id
_entity.type
_entity.pdbx_description
1 polymer ?
#
loop_
_entity_poly.entity_id
_entity_poly.type
_entity_poly.pdbx_seq_one_letter_code
_entity_poly.pdbx_strand_id
1 'polypeptide(L)'
;MEGFILKDNKKSIIIIAIILAVAIIGAIGYYAYQQNRKYKIAAENNYNMSFFELVDYVQNVETYLAKALISTTPEHGAETLTNVWREAGIAQTYLSQLPISSNELEKTSKFLNQVSDYSYALSRKNIKGENLTQEDFDNIKELHTYSVELENSLISYQQT
;
A
#
# COMPACT_ATOMS: atom_id res chain seq x y z
N MET A 1 -40.20 46.55 -45.93
CA MET A 1 -38.84 46.68 -45.32
C MET A 1 -38.62 45.88 -44.02
N GLU A 2 -39.67 45.36 -43.36
CA GLU A 2 -39.56 44.67 -42.06
C GLU A 2 -39.03 43.22 -42.15
N GLY A 3 -39.13 42.56 -43.30
CA GLY A 3 -38.71 41.15 -43.41
C GLY A 3 -37.18 40.95 -43.51
N PHE A 4 -36.41 41.99 -43.82
CA PHE A 4 -34.94 41.90 -43.99
C PHE A 4 -34.19 41.99 -42.64
N ILE A 5 -34.73 42.75 -41.71
CA ILE A 5 -34.11 42.97 -40.37
C ILE A 5 -34.30 41.73 -39.48
N LEU A 6 -35.43 41.00 -39.60
CA LEU A 6 -35.69 39.79 -38.82
C LEU A 6 -34.89 38.58 -39.27
N LYS A 7 -34.43 38.55 -40.52
CA LYS A 7 -33.61 37.43 -41.06
C LYS A 7 -32.15 37.50 -40.59
N ASP A 8 -31.62 38.71 -40.40
CA ASP A 8 -30.25 38.91 -39.89
C ASP A 8 -30.15 38.60 -38.37
N ASN A 9 -31.18 38.99 -37.61
CA ASN A 9 -31.25 38.68 -36.18
C ASN A 9 -31.29 37.16 -35.91
N LYS A 10 -31.99 36.36 -36.73
CA LYS A 10 -32.03 34.89 -36.58
C LYS A 10 -30.67 34.23 -36.82
N LYS A 11 -29.90 34.70 -37.80
CA LYS A 11 -28.56 34.20 -38.06
C LYS A 11 -27.58 34.54 -36.89
N SER A 12 -27.68 35.76 -36.38
CA SER A 12 -26.87 36.18 -35.22
C SER A 12 -27.19 35.35 -33.95
N ILE A 13 -28.47 35.08 -33.70
CA ILE A 13 -28.91 34.24 -32.59
C ILE A 13 -28.35 32.80 -32.72
N ILE A 14 -28.39 32.22 -33.92
CA ILE A 14 -27.84 30.87 -34.18
C ILE A 14 -26.31 30.85 -33.94
N ILE A 15 -25.58 31.86 -34.39
CA ILE A 15 -24.15 31.98 -34.19
C ILE A 15 -23.81 32.09 -32.70
N ILE A 16 -24.55 32.91 -31.95
CA ILE A 16 -24.36 33.04 -30.50
C ILE A 16 -24.67 31.72 -29.80
N ALA A 17 -25.73 31.01 -30.19
CA ALA A 17 -26.05 29.70 -29.60
C ALA A 17 -24.97 28.65 -29.86
N ILE A 18 -24.36 28.64 -31.05
CA ILE A 18 -23.23 27.75 -31.37
C ILE A 18 -22.02 28.10 -30.53
N ILE A 19 -21.66 29.37 -30.37
CA ILE A 19 -20.54 29.81 -29.56
C ILE A 19 -20.75 29.39 -28.09
N LEU A 20 -21.95 29.58 -27.56
CA LEU A 20 -22.30 29.16 -26.20
C LEU A 20 -22.20 27.64 -26.05
N ALA A 21 -22.70 26.86 -27.01
CA ALA A 21 -22.57 25.40 -26.96
C ALA A 21 -21.13 24.92 -26.96
N VAL A 22 -20.27 25.53 -27.81
CA VAL A 22 -18.83 25.21 -27.83
C VAL A 22 -18.17 25.61 -26.52
N ALA A 23 -18.51 26.76 -25.94
CA ALA A 23 -17.96 27.18 -24.64
C ALA A 23 -18.35 26.22 -23.49
N ILE A 24 -19.60 25.74 -23.48
CA ILE A 24 -20.09 24.76 -22.48
C ILE A 24 -19.35 23.43 -22.64
N ILE A 25 -19.21 22.92 -23.86
CA ILE A 25 -18.49 21.68 -24.15
C ILE A 25 -17.02 21.83 -23.72
N GLY A 26 -16.38 22.95 -24.02
CA GLY A 26 -15.03 23.25 -23.61
C GLY A 26 -14.87 23.30 -22.08
N ALA A 27 -15.82 23.92 -21.38
CA ALA A 27 -15.82 23.99 -19.92
C ALA A 27 -16.00 22.61 -19.27
N ILE A 28 -16.91 21.78 -19.82
CA ILE A 28 -17.12 20.40 -19.34
C ILE A 28 -15.85 19.56 -19.57
N GLY A 29 -15.25 19.66 -20.77
CA GLY A 29 -14.01 18.96 -21.10
C GLY A 29 -12.84 19.37 -20.19
N TYR A 30 -12.69 20.66 -19.93
CA TYR A 30 -11.68 21.16 -19.02
C TYR A 30 -11.90 20.68 -17.57
N TYR A 31 -13.14 20.72 -17.11
CA TYR A 31 -13.50 20.22 -15.77
C TYR A 31 -13.21 18.72 -15.64
N ALA A 32 -13.62 17.93 -16.62
CA ALA A 32 -13.36 16.49 -16.63
C ALA A 32 -11.85 16.17 -16.66
N TYR A 33 -11.07 16.92 -17.44
CA TYR A 33 -9.59 16.78 -17.47
C TYR A 33 -8.95 17.10 -16.11
N GLN A 34 -9.35 18.20 -15.48
CA GLN A 34 -8.89 18.59 -14.14
C GLN A 34 -9.22 17.54 -13.08
N GLN A 35 -10.45 17.02 -13.13
CA GLN A 35 -10.91 15.98 -12.22
C GLN A 35 -10.07 14.71 -12.36
N ASN A 36 -9.87 14.27 -13.61
CA ASN A 36 -9.08 13.06 -13.89
C ASN A 36 -7.61 13.19 -13.44
N ARG A 37 -7.04 14.39 -13.62
CA ARG A 37 -5.69 14.68 -13.14
C ARG A 37 -5.59 14.62 -11.62
N LYS A 38 -6.57 15.18 -10.89
CA LYS A 38 -6.62 15.11 -9.42
C LYS A 38 -6.72 13.67 -8.93
N TYR A 39 -7.54 12.84 -9.56
CA TYR A 39 -7.65 11.42 -9.21
C TYR A 39 -6.34 10.66 -9.44
N LYS A 40 -5.63 10.92 -10.54
CA LYS A 40 -4.33 10.30 -10.79
C LYS A 40 -3.31 10.66 -9.72
N ILE A 41 -3.17 11.96 -9.41
CA ILE A 41 -2.24 12.43 -8.37
C ILE A 41 -2.61 11.85 -6.99
N ALA A 42 -3.90 11.79 -6.65
CA ALA A 42 -4.34 11.21 -5.39
C ALA A 42 -4.04 9.71 -5.32
N ALA A 43 -4.23 8.97 -6.42
CA ALA A 43 -3.90 7.55 -6.50
C ALA A 43 -2.39 7.32 -6.37
N GLU A 44 -1.56 8.08 -7.09
CA GLU A 44 -0.09 8.01 -7.00
C GLU A 44 0.41 8.31 -5.58
N ASN A 45 -0.14 9.35 -4.93
CA ASN A 45 0.21 9.68 -3.55
C ASN A 45 -0.19 8.56 -2.57
N ASN A 46 -1.37 7.95 -2.77
CA ASN A 46 -1.81 6.84 -1.93
C ASN A 46 -0.92 5.60 -2.10
N TYR A 47 -0.51 5.29 -3.33
CA TYR A 47 0.40 4.18 -3.60
C TYR A 47 1.77 4.43 -2.99
N ASN A 48 2.32 5.62 -3.14
CA ASN A 48 3.59 5.98 -2.52
C ASN A 48 3.52 5.86 -1.00
N MET A 49 2.46 6.40 -0.37
CA MET A 49 2.25 6.26 1.07
C MET A 49 2.17 4.79 1.48
N SER A 50 1.36 3.98 0.77
CA SER A 50 1.22 2.54 1.08
C SER A 50 2.55 1.77 0.92
N PHE A 51 3.39 2.18 -0.03
CA PHE A 51 4.70 1.59 -0.21
C PHE A 51 5.66 1.96 0.94
N PHE A 52 5.70 3.23 1.36
CA PHE A 52 6.51 3.66 2.49
C PHE A 52 6.10 2.94 3.79
N GLU A 53 4.80 2.91 4.07
CA GLU A 53 4.27 2.19 5.22
C GLU A 53 4.62 0.69 5.17
N LEU A 54 4.53 0.05 3.98
CA LEU A 54 4.96 -1.33 3.82
C LEU A 54 6.42 -1.53 4.24
N VAL A 55 7.32 -0.65 3.80
CA VAL A 55 8.75 -0.71 4.16
C VAL A 55 8.92 -0.59 5.68
N ASP A 56 8.28 0.39 6.30
CA ASP A 56 8.36 0.62 7.74
C ASP A 56 7.85 -0.57 8.55
N TYR A 57 6.73 -1.19 8.14
CA TYR A 57 6.21 -2.38 8.81
C TYR A 57 7.08 -3.63 8.59
N VAL A 58 7.72 -3.78 7.42
CA VAL A 58 8.70 -4.85 7.19
C VAL A 58 9.93 -4.66 8.09
N GLN A 59 10.41 -3.44 8.27
CA GLN A 59 11.49 -3.10 9.19
C GLN A 59 11.11 -3.40 10.65
N ASN A 60 9.86 -3.13 11.04
CA ASN A 60 9.37 -3.51 12.36
C ASN A 60 9.33 -5.04 12.55
N VAL A 61 8.91 -5.80 11.53
CA VAL A 61 8.96 -7.27 11.53
C VAL A 61 10.39 -7.75 11.77
N GLU A 62 11.36 -7.24 11.01
CA GLU A 62 12.78 -7.54 11.19
C GLU A 62 13.24 -7.28 12.64
N THR A 63 12.99 -6.07 13.12
CA THR A 63 13.38 -5.64 14.47
C THR A 63 12.78 -6.53 15.56
N TYR A 64 11.51 -6.92 15.45
CA TYR A 64 10.87 -7.79 16.43
C TYR A 64 11.34 -9.25 16.31
N LEU A 65 11.64 -9.74 15.11
CA LEU A 65 12.28 -11.07 14.95
C LEU A 65 13.67 -11.11 15.61
N ALA A 66 14.48 -10.05 15.43
CA ALA A 66 15.77 -9.92 16.12
C ALA A 66 15.60 -9.93 17.65
N LYS A 67 14.61 -9.22 18.19
CA LYS A 67 14.29 -9.23 19.62
C LYS A 67 13.81 -10.60 20.10
N ALA A 68 13.04 -11.33 19.28
CA ALA A 68 12.59 -12.68 19.62
C ALA A 68 13.74 -13.66 19.79
N LEU A 69 14.81 -13.54 18.98
CA LEU A 69 16.02 -14.37 19.06
C LEU A 69 16.79 -14.22 20.36
N ILE A 70 16.67 -13.09 21.04
CA ILE A 70 17.35 -12.80 22.32
C ILE A 70 16.41 -12.84 23.52
N SER A 71 15.16 -13.19 23.32
CA SER A 71 14.17 -13.31 24.41
C SER A 71 14.53 -14.49 25.31
N THR A 72 14.67 -14.21 26.61
CA THR A 72 15.10 -15.20 27.59
C THR A 72 13.96 -15.81 28.41
N THR A 73 12.77 -15.22 28.33
CA THR A 73 11.58 -15.70 29.06
C THR A 73 10.39 -15.91 28.11
N PRO A 74 9.50 -16.87 28.41
CA PRO A 74 8.29 -17.07 27.62
C PRO A 74 7.39 -15.84 27.52
N GLU A 75 7.28 -15.05 28.61
CA GLU A 75 6.45 -13.84 28.65
C GLU A 75 6.95 -12.79 27.65
N HIS A 76 8.26 -12.52 27.66
CA HIS A 76 8.87 -11.57 26.75
C HIS A 76 8.85 -12.10 25.30
N GLY A 77 9.07 -13.40 25.11
CA GLY A 77 8.92 -14.06 23.82
C GLY A 77 7.49 -13.96 23.28
N ALA A 78 6.47 -14.16 24.13
CA ALA A 78 5.07 -14.03 23.77
C ALA A 78 4.72 -12.62 23.29
N GLU A 79 5.15 -11.59 24.02
CA GLU A 79 4.93 -10.18 23.65
C GLU A 79 5.61 -9.85 22.32
N THR A 80 6.89 -10.20 22.19
CA THR A 80 7.68 -9.90 21.01
C THR A 80 7.13 -10.59 19.75
N LEU A 81 6.79 -11.87 19.83
CA LEU A 81 6.22 -12.63 18.72
C LEU A 81 4.79 -12.18 18.36
N THR A 82 4.01 -11.71 19.35
CA THR A 82 2.72 -11.08 19.08
C THR A 82 2.89 -9.78 18.29
N ASN A 83 3.95 -9.00 18.58
CA ASN A 83 4.28 -7.82 17.81
C ASN A 83 4.69 -8.19 16.37
N VAL A 84 5.52 -9.23 16.15
CA VAL A 84 5.83 -9.73 14.79
C VAL A 84 4.56 -10.06 14.02
N TRP A 85 3.65 -10.84 14.63
CA TRP A 85 2.36 -11.19 14.03
C TRP A 85 1.56 -9.97 13.60
N ARG A 86 1.44 -8.96 14.47
CA ARG A 86 0.70 -7.72 14.21
C ARG A 86 1.33 -6.90 13.09
N GLU A 87 2.64 -6.66 13.15
CA GLU A 87 3.35 -5.84 12.16
C GLU A 87 3.30 -6.51 10.77
N ALA A 88 3.47 -7.83 10.69
CA ALA A 88 3.35 -8.57 9.45
C ALA A 88 1.92 -8.48 8.85
N GLY A 89 0.88 -8.54 9.69
CA GLY A 89 -0.51 -8.37 9.25
C GLY A 89 -0.81 -6.96 8.72
N ILE A 90 -0.21 -5.93 9.34
CA ILE A 90 -0.35 -4.54 8.86
C ILE A 90 0.43 -4.36 7.55
N ALA A 91 1.66 -4.88 7.46
CA ALA A 91 2.45 -4.87 6.22
C ALA A 91 1.66 -5.48 5.04
N GLN A 92 0.96 -6.60 5.24
CA GLN A 92 0.07 -7.19 4.23
C GLN A 92 -1.05 -6.27 3.79
N THR A 93 -1.62 -5.50 4.72
CA THR A 93 -2.69 -4.55 4.41
C THR A 93 -2.19 -3.47 3.45
N TYR A 94 -1.00 -2.93 3.68
CA TYR A 94 -0.39 -1.95 2.79
C TYR A 94 0.06 -2.56 1.47
N LEU A 95 0.62 -3.77 1.49
CA LEU A 95 0.98 -4.51 0.28
C LEU A 95 -0.22 -4.72 -0.66
N SER A 96 -1.40 -5.02 -0.10
CA SER A 96 -2.64 -5.23 -0.86
C SER A 96 -3.18 -3.96 -1.54
N GLN A 97 -2.73 -2.79 -1.13
CA GLN A 97 -3.12 -1.50 -1.71
C GLN A 97 -2.25 -1.10 -2.91
N LEU A 98 -1.15 -1.82 -3.14
CA LEU A 98 -0.25 -1.54 -4.26
C LEU A 98 -0.84 -2.12 -5.58
N PRO A 99 -0.77 -1.35 -6.68
CA PRO A 99 -1.42 -1.73 -7.95
C PRO A 99 -0.65 -2.81 -8.73
N ILE A 100 0.35 -3.43 -8.13
CA ILE A 100 1.33 -4.25 -8.84
C ILE A 100 1.00 -5.73 -8.64
N SER A 101 0.78 -6.45 -9.73
CA SER A 101 0.80 -7.91 -9.80
C SER A 101 2.17 -8.39 -10.30
N SER A 102 3.23 -8.18 -9.53
CA SER A 102 4.55 -8.72 -9.85
C SER A 102 4.81 -9.99 -9.04
N ASN A 103 5.63 -10.89 -9.60
CA ASN A 103 6.07 -12.11 -8.91
C ASN A 103 6.76 -11.82 -7.57
N GLU A 104 7.36 -10.63 -7.42
CA GLU A 104 8.04 -10.22 -6.19
C GLU A 104 7.06 -9.84 -5.08
N LEU A 105 5.96 -9.16 -5.41
CA LEU A 105 4.92 -8.87 -4.43
C LEU A 105 4.18 -10.13 -3.98
N GLU A 106 4.02 -11.12 -4.86
CA GLU A 106 3.48 -12.42 -4.50
C GLU A 106 4.39 -13.14 -3.49
N LYS A 107 5.70 -13.13 -3.71
CA LYS A 107 6.68 -13.67 -2.77
C LYS A 107 6.67 -12.93 -1.44
N THR A 108 6.60 -11.60 -1.47
CA THR A 108 6.49 -10.75 -0.28
C THR A 108 5.21 -11.07 0.50
N SER A 109 4.07 -11.19 -0.16
CA SER A 109 2.81 -11.58 0.46
C SER A 109 2.90 -12.96 1.12
N LYS A 110 3.48 -13.93 0.42
CA LYS A 110 3.68 -15.28 0.95
C LYS A 110 4.58 -15.26 2.18
N PHE A 111 5.68 -14.53 2.14
CA PHE A 111 6.58 -14.38 3.28
C PHE A 111 5.88 -13.75 4.49
N LEU A 112 5.18 -12.63 4.30
CA LEU A 112 4.47 -11.95 5.39
C LEU A 112 3.39 -12.85 6.02
N ASN A 113 2.69 -13.66 5.22
CA ASN A 113 1.75 -14.68 5.72
C ASN A 113 2.48 -15.72 6.59
N GLN A 114 3.59 -16.26 6.10
CA GLN A 114 4.37 -17.27 6.84
C GLN A 114 4.91 -16.72 8.16
N VAL A 115 5.48 -15.52 8.14
CA VAL A 115 5.97 -14.84 9.36
C VAL A 115 4.83 -14.62 10.35
N SER A 116 3.71 -14.11 9.87
CA SER A 116 2.52 -13.85 10.70
C SER A 116 2.03 -15.12 11.39
N ASP A 117 1.75 -16.16 10.62
CA ASP A 117 1.21 -17.43 11.12
C ASP A 117 2.17 -18.11 12.09
N TYR A 118 3.45 -18.18 11.74
CA TYR A 118 4.46 -18.81 12.57
C TYR A 118 4.67 -18.08 13.89
N SER A 119 4.79 -16.75 13.83
CA SER A 119 4.95 -15.92 15.04
C SER A 119 3.74 -16.00 15.96
N TYR A 120 2.52 -16.03 15.40
CA TYR A 120 1.31 -16.27 16.18
C TYR A 120 1.34 -17.63 16.87
N ALA A 121 1.70 -18.69 16.17
CA ALA A 121 1.78 -20.03 16.75
C ALA A 121 2.79 -20.09 17.90
N LEU A 122 3.99 -19.49 17.75
CA LEU A 122 5.01 -19.45 18.78
C LEU A 122 4.62 -18.55 19.96
N SER A 123 3.96 -17.42 19.70
CA SER A 123 3.46 -16.55 20.78
C SER A 123 2.45 -17.29 21.66
N ARG A 124 1.57 -18.09 21.05
CA ARG A 124 0.60 -18.92 21.76
C ARG A 124 1.25 -20.02 22.61
N LYS A 125 2.38 -20.60 22.12
CA LYS A 125 3.20 -21.55 22.86
C LYS A 125 3.78 -20.88 24.11
N ASN A 126 4.38 -19.71 23.95
CA ASN A 126 4.95 -18.94 25.06
C ASN A 126 3.91 -18.45 26.09
N ILE A 127 2.70 -18.03 25.63
CA ILE A 127 1.58 -17.66 26.53
C ILE A 127 1.16 -18.80 27.45
N LYS A 128 1.32 -20.05 27.00
CA LYS A 128 1.09 -21.25 27.85
C LYS A 128 2.24 -21.56 28.80
N GLY A 129 3.30 -20.74 28.82
CA GLY A 129 4.51 -20.97 29.62
C GLY A 129 5.47 -21.99 29.03
N GLU A 130 5.28 -22.39 27.78
CA GLU A 130 6.16 -23.31 27.09
C GLU A 130 7.37 -22.56 26.48
N ASN A 131 8.57 -23.09 26.66
CA ASN A 131 9.77 -22.56 26.04
C ASN A 131 9.81 -22.91 24.55
N LEU A 132 10.43 -22.00 23.76
CA LEU A 132 10.76 -22.28 22.36
C LEU A 132 11.87 -23.35 22.29
N THR A 133 11.78 -24.20 21.28
CA THR A 133 12.80 -25.23 20.97
C THR A 133 13.95 -24.60 20.18
N GLN A 134 15.06 -25.32 20.05
CA GLN A 134 16.16 -24.90 19.17
C GLN A 134 15.68 -24.76 17.71
N GLU A 135 14.80 -25.65 17.24
CA GLU A 135 14.20 -25.59 15.92
C GLU A 135 13.35 -24.30 15.74
N ASP A 136 12.59 -23.89 16.78
CA ASP A 136 11.83 -22.64 16.76
C ASP A 136 12.78 -21.43 16.59
N PHE A 137 13.90 -21.42 17.29
CA PHE A 137 14.91 -20.36 17.17
C PHE A 137 15.60 -20.36 15.79
N ASP A 138 15.93 -21.52 15.25
CA ASP A 138 16.54 -21.64 13.92
C ASP A 138 15.58 -21.12 12.83
N ASN A 139 14.30 -21.44 12.93
CA ASN A 139 13.27 -20.93 12.03
C ASN A 139 13.08 -19.40 12.18
N ILE A 140 13.06 -18.86 13.41
CA ILE A 140 12.99 -17.40 13.62
C ILE A 140 14.20 -16.72 12.99
N LYS A 141 15.40 -17.31 13.09
CA LYS A 141 16.63 -16.78 12.50
C LYS A 141 16.56 -16.75 10.96
N GLU A 142 16.00 -17.79 10.35
CA GLU A 142 15.78 -17.84 8.90
C GLU A 142 14.80 -16.76 8.46
N LEU A 143 13.68 -16.61 9.17
CA LEU A 143 12.69 -15.55 8.90
C LEU A 143 13.29 -14.16 9.08
N HIS A 144 14.13 -13.95 10.09
CA HIS A 144 14.85 -12.70 10.30
C HIS A 144 15.80 -12.39 9.13
N THR A 145 16.59 -13.38 8.69
CA THR A 145 17.50 -13.20 7.56
C THR A 145 16.73 -12.79 6.29
N TYR A 146 15.62 -13.47 6.01
CA TYR A 146 14.79 -13.13 4.86
C TYR A 146 14.15 -11.74 5.00
N SER A 147 13.73 -11.32 6.21
CA SER A 147 13.17 -9.98 6.43
C SER A 147 14.17 -8.87 6.15
N VAL A 148 15.46 -9.05 6.50
CA VAL A 148 16.55 -8.12 6.18
C VAL A 148 16.74 -8.02 4.64
N GLU A 149 16.74 -9.15 3.94
CA GLU A 149 16.88 -9.17 2.48
C GLU A 149 15.69 -8.47 1.80
N LEU A 150 14.48 -8.71 2.30
CA LEU A 150 13.26 -8.09 1.79
C LEU A 150 13.27 -6.57 2.01
N GLU A 151 13.62 -6.12 3.22
CA GLU A 151 13.75 -4.69 3.54
C GLU A 151 14.72 -3.99 2.59
N ASN A 152 15.93 -4.54 2.43
CA ASN A 152 16.95 -4.00 1.52
C ASN A 152 16.45 -3.94 0.07
N SER A 153 15.72 -4.96 -0.37
CA SER A 153 15.12 -5.01 -1.70
C SER A 153 14.07 -3.91 -1.87
N LEU A 154 13.16 -3.75 -0.91
CA LEU A 154 12.13 -2.70 -0.93
C LEU A 154 12.73 -1.30 -0.91
N ILE A 155 13.76 -1.05 -0.08
CA ILE A 155 14.46 0.24 -0.04
C ILE A 155 15.14 0.55 -1.39
N SER A 156 15.70 -0.44 -2.05
CA SER A 156 16.31 -0.26 -3.37
C SER A 156 15.30 0.15 -4.45
N TYR A 157 14.07 -0.36 -4.40
CA TYR A 157 12.98 0.06 -5.27
C TYR A 157 12.52 1.50 -5.03
N GLN A 158 12.64 2.00 -3.80
CA GLN A 158 12.27 3.36 -3.43
C GLN A 158 13.19 4.42 -4.08
N GLN A 159 14.43 4.05 -4.39
CA GLN A 159 15.45 4.96 -4.91
C GLN A 159 15.47 5.03 -6.45
N THR A 160 14.63 4.25 -7.14
CA THR A 160 14.58 4.17 -8.61
C THR A 160 13.37 4.88 -9.17
#